data_54c705c0a201486ec4666a2776b8c61d
#
_entry.id   54c705c0a201486ec4666a2776b8c61d
#
_cell.length_a   1.000
_cell.length_b   1.000
_cell.length_c   1.000
_cell.angle_alpha   90.00
_cell.angle_beta   90.00
_cell.angle_gamma   90.00
#
_symmetry.space_group_name_H-M   'P 1'
#
loop_
_entity.id
_entity.type
_entity.pdbx_description
1 polymer ?
#
loop_
_entity_poly.entity_id
_entity_poly.type
_entity_poly.pdbx_seq_one_letter_code
_entity_poly.pdbx_strand_id
1 'polypeptide(L)'
;QTTGTGNAVEASDVSSSSGDVTDISGRYKEVEKKLNKLHSVLDQYYLDVSDDSDITQDDMVEGIYKGYVDALNEPYTVYYTKEEYDQLQESTSGKYSGIGVVVSQNKETGVITVVRPFEGSPGAEAGILKDDILYKVADKEVTGVDVTEVVTWIKGEEGSTVSIEVYRPSEDKYLTFEVERKTIEIP
;
A
#
# COMPACT_ATOMS: atom_id res chain seq x y z
N GLN A 1 -12.40 31.39 3.89
CA GLN A 1 -11.36 30.64 4.57
C GLN A 1 -12.02 29.73 5.60
N THR A 2 -12.23 28.49 5.27
CA THR A 2 -12.61 27.43 6.22
C THR A 2 -11.58 26.34 6.09
N THR A 3 -10.67 26.30 7.05
CA THR A 3 -9.69 25.23 7.24
C THR A 3 -10.42 24.01 7.81
N GLY A 4 -10.61 22.98 6.99
CA GLY A 4 -11.05 21.67 7.45
C GLY A 4 -9.89 20.90 8.06
N THR A 5 -9.79 20.90 9.38
CA THR A 5 -8.93 19.99 10.13
C THR A 5 -9.61 18.63 10.22
N GLY A 6 -9.12 17.64 9.49
CA GLY A 6 -9.51 16.25 9.67
C GLY A 6 -9.02 15.77 11.04
N ASN A 7 -9.96 15.47 11.94
CA ASN A 7 -9.65 14.84 13.22
C ASN A 7 -9.49 13.33 13.00
N ALA A 8 -8.27 12.85 13.13
CA ALA A 8 -8.02 11.44 13.39
C ALA A 8 -8.48 11.17 14.83
N VAL A 9 -9.47 10.30 15.01
CA VAL A 9 -9.95 9.90 16.34
C VAL A 9 -9.20 8.65 16.76
N GLU A 10 -8.25 8.80 17.67
CA GLU A 10 -7.74 7.68 18.46
C GLU A 10 -8.87 7.13 19.37
N ALA A 11 -9.03 5.81 19.35
CA ALA A 11 -10.06 5.13 20.12
C ALA A 11 -9.76 5.17 21.62
N SER A 12 -10.10 6.27 22.29
CA SER A 12 -10.25 6.31 23.75
C SER A 12 -11.33 7.32 24.13
N ASP A 13 -12.35 6.82 24.85
CA ASP A 13 -13.46 7.51 25.47
C ASP A 13 -14.61 8.01 24.55
N VAL A 14 -15.50 7.07 24.21
CA VAL A 14 -16.89 7.42 23.83
C VAL A 14 -17.79 7.19 25.05
N SER A 15 -18.13 8.26 25.74
CA SER A 15 -19.19 8.24 26.76
C SER A 15 -20.56 8.14 26.07
N SER A 16 -21.33 7.14 26.45
CA SER A 16 -22.64 6.78 25.95
C SER A 16 -23.67 7.91 26.03
N SER A 17 -24.21 8.34 24.87
CA SER A 17 -25.54 8.96 24.79
C SER A 17 -26.52 7.93 24.22
N SER A 18 -27.57 7.64 24.98
CA SER A 18 -28.65 6.71 24.63
C SER A 18 -29.39 7.22 23.40
N GLY A 19 -29.31 6.50 22.27
CA GLY A 19 -30.11 6.75 21.08
C GLY A 19 -29.33 6.84 19.76
N ASP A 20 -28.01 6.66 19.78
CA ASP A 20 -27.19 6.64 18.58
C ASP A 20 -27.35 5.27 17.87
N VAL A 21 -27.86 5.29 16.63
CA VAL A 21 -28.03 4.08 15.82
C VAL A 21 -26.69 3.40 15.48
N THR A 22 -25.59 4.11 15.64
CA THR A 22 -24.23 3.59 15.42
C THR A 22 -23.64 2.88 16.64
N ASP A 23 -24.21 3.09 17.85
CA ASP A 23 -23.75 2.42 19.06
C ASP A 23 -24.26 0.98 19.14
N ILE A 24 -23.44 0.03 18.77
CA ILE A 24 -23.70 -1.41 18.88
C ILE A 24 -22.97 -2.07 20.07
N SER A 25 -22.39 -1.29 20.98
CA SER A 25 -21.60 -1.80 22.10
C SER A 25 -22.32 -2.86 22.94
N GLY A 26 -23.63 -2.70 23.16
CA GLY A 26 -24.47 -3.68 23.82
C GLY A 26 -24.64 -5.01 23.08
N ARG A 27 -24.28 -5.08 21.81
CA ARG A 27 -24.44 -6.25 20.93
C ARG A 27 -23.13 -6.95 20.57
N TYR A 28 -22.00 -6.53 21.07
CA TYR A 28 -20.69 -7.09 20.69
C TYR A 28 -20.59 -8.60 20.92
N LYS A 29 -21.17 -9.13 22.00
CA LYS A 29 -21.21 -10.59 22.24
C LYS A 29 -22.03 -11.35 21.19
N GLU A 30 -23.10 -10.75 20.69
CA GLU A 30 -23.92 -11.33 19.63
C GLU A 30 -23.16 -11.31 18.29
N VAL A 31 -22.47 -10.21 18.00
CA VAL A 31 -21.60 -10.06 16.82
C VAL A 31 -20.50 -11.11 16.85
N GLU A 32 -19.77 -11.24 17.95
CA GLU A 32 -18.72 -12.24 18.14
C GLU A 32 -19.24 -13.65 17.89
N LYS A 33 -20.37 -14.01 18.52
CA LYS A 33 -20.99 -15.33 18.33
C LYS A 33 -21.36 -15.60 16.87
N LYS A 34 -21.85 -14.59 16.15
CA LYS A 34 -22.24 -14.71 14.75
C LYS A 34 -21.02 -14.83 13.85
N LEU A 35 -19.95 -14.06 14.10
CA LEU A 35 -18.68 -14.15 13.37
C LEU A 35 -18.06 -15.54 13.55
N ASN A 36 -17.99 -16.06 14.78
CA ASN A 36 -17.49 -17.41 15.04
C ASN A 36 -18.28 -18.49 14.29
N LYS A 37 -19.60 -18.33 14.18
CA LYS A 37 -20.42 -19.25 13.40
C LYS A 37 -20.15 -19.14 11.90
N LEU A 38 -20.00 -17.94 11.37
CA LEU A 38 -19.64 -17.71 9.96
C LEU A 38 -18.28 -18.31 9.66
N HIS A 39 -17.30 -18.10 10.54
CA HIS A 39 -15.97 -18.69 10.40
C HIS A 39 -16.04 -20.23 10.33
N SER A 40 -16.76 -20.87 11.24
CA SER A 40 -16.94 -22.33 11.22
C SER A 40 -17.60 -22.85 9.94
N VAL A 41 -18.50 -22.07 9.33
CA VAL A 41 -19.12 -22.43 8.04
C VAL A 41 -18.11 -22.29 6.90
N LEU A 42 -17.31 -21.22 6.91
CA LEU A 42 -16.26 -21.02 5.91
C LEU A 42 -15.23 -22.14 5.99
N ASP A 43 -14.74 -22.48 7.17
CA ASP A 43 -13.79 -23.58 7.37
C ASP A 43 -14.33 -24.94 6.86
N GLN A 44 -15.63 -25.15 6.93
CA GLN A 44 -16.26 -26.42 6.51
C GLN A 44 -16.52 -26.47 5.01
N TYR A 45 -16.87 -25.36 4.38
CA TYR A 45 -17.41 -25.33 3.01
C TYR A 45 -16.60 -24.53 2.02
N TYR A 46 -15.68 -23.67 2.49
CA TYR A 46 -14.82 -22.89 1.62
C TYR A 46 -13.57 -23.68 1.31
N LEU A 47 -13.55 -24.27 0.10
CA LEU A 47 -12.49 -25.19 -0.32
C LEU A 47 -11.17 -24.50 -0.71
N ASP A 48 -11.13 -23.17 -0.70
CA ASP A 48 -10.01 -22.40 -1.21
C ASP A 48 -9.27 -21.62 -0.11
N VAL A 49 -9.41 -22.02 1.15
CA VAL A 49 -8.49 -21.63 2.23
C VAL A 49 -7.26 -22.57 2.17
N SER A 50 -6.75 -22.78 0.95
CA SER A 50 -5.48 -23.47 0.74
C SER A 50 -4.34 -22.50 1.04
N ASP A 51 -3.16 -23.03 1.36
CA ASP A 51 -1.91 -22.26 1.61
C ASP A 51 -1.52 -21.29 0.47
N ASP A 52 -2.31 -21.21 -0.60
CA ASP A 52 -2.11 -20.41 -1.80
C ASP A 52 -3.12 -19.24 -1.92
N SER A 53 -3.99 -19.01 -0.92
CA SER A 53 -4.86 -17.82 -0.92
C SER A 53 -4.08 -16.62 -0.38
N ASP A 54 -4.01 -15.56 -1.17
CA ASP A 54 -3.41 -14.27 -0.76
C ASP A 54 -4.22 -13.56 0.35
N ILE A 55 -5.33 -14.14 0.83
CA ILE A 55 -6.22 -13.55 1.83
C ILE A 55 -5.71 -13.88 3.23
N THR A 56 -5.40 -12.85 3.99
CA THR A 56 -4.92 -12.95 5.37
C THR A 56 -6.04 -12.78 6.39
N GLN A 57 -5.76 -13.11 7.67
CA GLN A 57 -6.67 -12.81 8.76
C GLN A 57 -6.91 -11.31 8.93
N ASP A 58 -5.90 -10.49 8.65
CA ASP A 58 -6.01 -9.04 8.71
C ASP A 58 -6.96 -8.51 7.64
N ASP A 59 -6.96 -9.07 6.42
CA ASP A 59 -7.92 -8.72 5.37
C ASP A 59 -9.36 -9.01 5.77
N MET A 60 -9.59 -10.10 6.50
CA MET A 60 -10.90 -10.43 7.03
C MET A 60 -11.36 -9.44 8.10
N VAL A 61 -10.46 -8.99 8.97
CA VAL A 61 -10.74 -7.98 10.01
C VAL A 61 -11.03 -6.61 9.37
N GLU A 62 -10.21 -6.20 8.42
CA GLU A 62 -10.41 -4.97 7.65
C GLU A 62 -11.76 -4.98 6.91
N GLY A 63 -12.14 -6.14 6.35
CA GLY A 63 -13.45 -6.35 5.73
C GLY A 63 -14.62 -6.13 6.69
N ILE A 64 -14.48 -6.49 7.98
CA ILE A 64 -15.50 -6.25 9.00
C ILE A 64 -15.64 -4.75 9.27
N TYR A 65 -14.53 -4.02 9.42
CA TYR A 65 -14.55 -2.57 9.66
C TYR A 65 -15.16 -1.83 8.48
N LYS A 66 -14.78 -2.21 7.27
CA LYS A 66 -15.33 -1.64 6.04
C LYS A 66 -16.84 -1.88 5.94
N GLY A 67 -17.28 -3.11 6.12
CA GLY A 67 -18.72 -3.45 6.12
C GLY A 67 -19.52 -2.75 7.22
N TYR A 68 -18.91 -2.49 8.37
CA TYR A 68 -19.55 -1.74 9.46
C TYR A 68 -19.81 -0.28 9.07
N VAL A 69 -18.83 0.37 8.46
CA VAL A 69 -18.96 1.76 7.99
C VAL A 69 -19.89 1.85 6.78
N ASP A 70 -19.78 0.91 5.83
CA ASP A 70 -20.63 0.85 4.64
C ASP A 70 -22.13 0.69 4.98
N ALA A 71 -22.44 0.09 6.16
CA ALA A 71 -23.82 -0.05 6.63
C ALA A 71 -24.52 1.28 6.93
N LEU A 72 -23.77 2.39 7.08
CA LEU A 72 -24.32 3.73 7.23
C LEU A 72 -24.98 4.25 5.95
N ASN A 73 -24.60 3.67 4.80
CA ASN A 73 -25.06 4.08 3.46
C ASN A 73 -24.90 5.59 3.22
N GLU A 74 -23.80 6.16 3.73
CA GLU A 74 -23.45 7.58 3.64
C GLU A 74 -22.25 7.73 2.69
N PRO A 75 -22.41 8.40 1.53
CA PRO A 75 -21.38 8.43 0.48
C PRO A 75 -20.10 9.19 0.88
N TYR A 76 -20.14 9.98 1.94
CA TYR A 76 -19.00 10.76 2.42
C TYR A 76 -18.28 10.12 3.61
N THR A 77 -18.82 9.01 4.12
CA THR A 77 -18.22 8.27 5.23
C THR A 77 -17.59 6.99 4.69
N VAL A 78 -16.26 6.97 4.60
CA VAL A 78 -15.51 5.85 4.03
C VAL A 78 -14.47 5.39 5.04
N TYR A 79 -14.38 4.08 5.24
CA TYR A 79 -13.27 3.46 5.95
C TYR A 79 -12.12 3.18 4.98
N TYR A 80 -10.93 3.59 5.35
CA TYR A 80 -9.71 3.29 4.64
C TYR A 80 -8.81 2.43 5.51
N THR A 81 -8.21 1.39 4.96
CA THR A 81 -7.08 0.74 5.60
C THR A 81 -5.92 1.73 5.71
N LYS A 82 -4.90 1.39 6.49
CA LYS A 82 -3.71 2.24 6.58
C LYS A 82 -3.09 2.48 5.20
N GLU A 83 -2.98 1.43 4.40
CA GLU A 83 -2.41 1.46 3.06
C GLU A 83 -3.26 2.33 2.11
N GLU A 84 -4.58 2.15 2.11
CA GLU A 84 -5.50 2.96 1.30
C GLU A 84 -5.45 4.44 1.70
N TYR A 85 -5.35 4.73 3.00
CA TYR A 85 -5.24 6.10 3.52
C TYR A 85 -3.93 6.76 3.12
N ASP A 86 -2.81 6.02 3.24
CA ASP A 86 -1.49 6.50 2.82
C ASP A 86 -1.47 6.80 1.32
N GLN A 87 -2.07 5.95 0.48
CA GLN A 87 -2.24 6.19 -0.96
C GLN A 87 -3.11 7.41 -1.26
N LEU A 88 -4.20 7.60 -0.51
CA LEU A 88 -5.05 8.79 -0.64
C LEU A 88 -4.26 10.06 -0.29
N GLN A 89 -3.48 10.02 0.78
CA GLN A 89 -2.61 11.13 1.19
C GLN A 89 -1.55 11.41 0.11
N GLU A 90 -0.89 10.38 -0.43
CA GLU A 90 0.07 10.53 -1.52
C GLU A 90 -0.57 11.22 -2.74
N SER A 91 -1.74 10.75 -3.16
CA SER A 91 -2.43 11.31 -4.33
C SER A 91 -2.88 12.76 -4.14
N THR A 92 -3.19 13.15 -2.90
CA THR A 92 -3.70 14.48 -2.57
C THR A 92 -2.59 15.47 -2.30
N SER A 93 -1.47 15.01 -1.67
CA SER A 93 -0.34 15.88 -1.31
C SER A 93 0.69 16.05 -2.43
N GLY A 94 0.68 15.17 -3.44
CA GLY A 94 1.73 15.09 -4.46
C GLY A 94 3.09 14.62 -3.91
N LYS A 95 3.10 14.10 -2.68
CA LYS A 95 4.29 13.57 -2.01
C LYS A 95 4.15 12.06 -1.86
N TYR A 96 5.22 11.35 -2.09
CA TYR A 96 5.28 9.90 -1.84
C TYR A 96 6.64 9.51 -1.26
N SER A 97 6.67 8.43 -0.50
CA SER A 97 7.93 7.90 0.01
C SER A 97 8.49 6.85 -0.94
N GLY A 98 9.74 7.06 -1.36
CA GLY A 98 10.41 6.18 -2.31
C GLY A 98 11.81 6.65 -2.65
N ILE A 99 12.33 6.22 -3.79
CA ILE A 99 13.71 6.51 -4.22
C ILE A 99 13.81 7.63 -5.26
N GLY A 100 12.69 8.17 -5.75
CA GLY A 100 12.67 9.31 -6.68
C GLY A 100 13.20 8.99 -8.07
N VAL A 101 12.76 7.90 -8.69
CA VAL A 101 13.06 7.55 -10.08
C VAL A 101 11.77 7.44 -10.90
N VAL A 102 11.82 7.88 -12.15
CA VAL A 102 10.75 7.66 -13.13
C VAL A 102 11.10 6.43 -13.93
N VAL A 103 10.20 5.46 -13.96
CA VAL A 103 10.36 4.21 -14.70
C VAL A 103 9.29 4.10 -15.79
N SER A 104 9.59 3.34 -16.84
CA SER A 104 8.65 3.03 -17.91
C SER A 104 8.81 1.57 -18.31
N GLN A 105 7.68 0.92 -18.58
CA GLN A 105 7.67 -0.46 -19.08
C GLN A 105 7.39 -0.50 -20.58
N ASN A 106 8.21 -1.23 -21.29
CA ASN A 106 7.93 -1.59 -22.67
C ASN A 106 6.86 -2.69 -22.69
N LYS A 107 5.70 -2.41 -23.27
CA LYS A 107 4.55 -3.34 -23.28
C LYS A 107 4.79 -4.61 -24.09
N GLU A 108 5.71 -4.61 -25.06
CA GLU A 108 6.01 -5.76 -25.91
C GLU A 108 7.02 -6.70 -25.25
N THR A 109 8.02 -6.14 -24.56
CA THR A 109 9.13 -6.91 -23.96
C THR A 109 8.98 -7.12 -22.46
N GLY A 110 8.10 -6.36 -21.80
CA GLY A 110 7.96 -6.34 -20.33
C GLY A 110 9.13 -5.65 -19.61
N VAL A 111 10.15 -5.17 -20.33
CA VAL A 111 11.34 -4.56 -19.73
C VAL A 111 11.00 -3.22 -19.10
N ILE A 112 11.43 -3.03 -17.85
CA ILE A 112 11.25 -1.80 -17.09
C ILE A 112 12.58 -1.03 -17.10
N THR A 113 12.52 0.22 -17.59
CA THR A 113 13.72 1.06 -17.76
C THR A 113 13.55 2.35 -16.96
N VAL A 114 14.63 2.83 -16.37
CA VAL A 114 14.71 4.14 -15.72
C VAL A 114 14.72 5.23 -16.80
N VAL A 115 13.65 6.00 -16.86
CA VAL A 115 13.56 7.16 -17.76
C VAL A 115 14.46 8.30 -17.28
N ARG A 116 14.39 8.56 -15.98
CA ARG A 116 15.27 9.49 -15.28
C ARG A 116 15.11 9.37 -13.77
N PRO A 117 16.16 9.53 -12.97
CA PRO A 117 16.06 9.90 -11.58
C PRO A 117 15.66 11.38 -11.43
N PHE A 118 14.99 11.76 -10.34
CA PHE A 118 14.81 13.17 -9.98
C PHE A 118 16.12 13.72 -9.42
N GLU A 119 16.43 14.95 -9.73
CA GLU A 119 17.62 15.63 -9.22
C GLU A 119 17.58 15.72 -7.68
N GLY A 120 18.66 15.33 -7.01
CA GLY A 120 18.74 15.30 -5.54
C GLY A 120 17.90 14.19 -4.87
N SER A 121 17.32 13.28 -5.64
CA SER A 121 16.59 12.14 -5.07
C SER A 121 17.55 11.05 -4.56
N PRO A 122 17.10 10.20 -3.61
CA PRO A 122 17.92 9.09 -3.12
C PRO A 122 18.43 8.15 -4.21
N GLY A 123 17.63 7.88 -5.24
CA GLY A 123 18.05 7.08 -6.38
C GLY A 123 19.14 7.73 -7.21
N ALA A 124 19.07 9.06 -7.42
CA ALA A 124 20.13 9.81 -8.09
C ALA A 124 21.42 9.82 -7.26
N GLU A 125 21.32 10.05 -5.95
CA GLU A 125 22.46 10.05 -5.02
C GLU A 125 23.13 8.68 -4.92
N ALA A 126 22.35 7.60 -5.00
CA ALA A 126 22.87 6.23 -5.03
C ALA A 126 23.57 5.87 -6.33
N GLY A 127 23.38 6.66 -7.41
CA GLY A 127 24.02 6.43 -8.69
C GLY A 127 23.17 5.68 -9.72
N ILE A 128 21.85 5.59 -9.52
CA ILE A 128 20.93 5.10 -10.55
C ILE A 128 20.89 6.14 -11.68
N LEU A 129 21.01 5.69 -12.91
CA LEU A 129 21.10 6.55 -14.09
C LEU A 129 19.94 6.30 -15.04
N LYS A 130 19.75 7.27 -15.94
CA LYS A 130 18.88 7.08 -17.10
C LYS A 130 19.35 5.88 -17.91
N ASP A 131 18.38 5.15 -18.50
CA ASP A 131 18.53 3.96 -19.31
C ASP A 131 19.02 2.71 -18.55
N ASP A 132 19.14 2.77 -17.21
CA ASP A 132 19.30 1.58 -16.39
C ASP A 132 18.02 0.70 -16.52
N ILE A 133 18.20 -0.59 -16.66
CA ILE A 133 17.12 -1.57 -16.76
C ILE A 133 16.94 -2.21 -15.38
N LEU A 134 15.76 -2.09 -14.79
CA LEU A 134 15.45 -2.74 -13.51
C LEU A 134 15.47 -4.27 -13.68
N TYR A 135 16.23 -4.95 -12.83
CA TYR A 135 16.34 -6.40 -12.82
C TYR A 135 15.72 -7.02 -11.56
N LYS A 136 16.03 -6.45 -10.37
CA LYS A 136 15.42 -6.85 -9.10
C LYS A 136 15.10 -5.64 -8.23
N VAL A 137 14.04 -5.79 -7.43
CA VAL A 137 13.69 -4.88 -6.34
C VAL A 137 13.56 -5.72 -5.07
N ALA A 138 14.37 -5.42 -4.06
CA ALA A 138 14.60 -6.29 -2.91
C ALA A 138 15.02 -7.70 -3.42
N ASP A 139 14.33 -8.74 -2.98
CA ASP A 139 14.63 -10.12 -3.41
C ASP A 139 13.77 -10.59 -4.60
N LYS A 140 12.96 -9.71 -5.19
CA LYS A 140 12.00 -10.04 -6.24
C LYS A 140 12.52 -9.67 -7.63
N GLU A 141 12.46 -10.60 -8.57
CA GLU A 141 12.72 -10.30 -9.98
C GLU A 141 11.56 -9.52 -10.59
N VAL A 142 11.87 -8.51 -11.42
CA VAL A 142 10.86 -7.66 -12.04
C VAL A 142 10.48 -8.13 -13.46
N THR A 143 11.14 -9.16 -13.98
CA THR A 143 10.89 -9.67 -15.34
C THR A 143 9.46 -10.20 -15.47
N GLY A 144 8.68 -9.61 -16.36
CA GLY A 144 7.29 -10.02 -16.61
C GLY A 144 6.27 -9.50 -15.60
N VAL A 145 6.70 -8.72 -14.62
CA VAL A 145 5.82 -8.07 -13.63
C VAL A 145 5.36 -6.72 -14.15
N ASP A 146 4.11 -6.34 -13.85
CA ASP A 146 3.58 -5.02 -14.22
C ASP A 146 4.33 -3.90 -13.48
N VAL A 147 4.61 -2.80 -14.18
CA VAL A 147 5.35 -1.67 -13.60
C VAL A 147 4.65 -1.07 -12.38
N THR A 148 3.33 -1.12 -12.32
CA THR A 148 2.55 -0.61 -11.18
C THR A 148 2.86 -1.41 -9.93
N GLU A 149 2.94 -2.72 -10.05
CA GLU A 149 3.31 -3.61 -8.95
C GLU A 149 4.77 -3.39 -8.53
N VAL A 150 5.71 -3.31 -9.48
CA VAL A 150 7.11 -3.02 -9.19
C VAL A 150 7.28 -1.68 -8.46
N VAL A 151 6.51 -0.67 -8.82
CA VAL A 151 6.51 0.63 -8.15
C VAL A 151 6.07 0.51 -6.69
N THR A 152 5.13 -0.39 -6.36
CA THR A 152 4.75 -0.63 -4.95
C THR A 152 5.90 -1.21 -4.12
N TRP A 153 6.75 -2.04 -4.72
CA TRP A 153 7.94 -2.59 -4.03
C TRP A 153 9.04 -1.55 -3.83
N ILE A 154 9.16 -0.60 -4.77
CA ILE A 154 10.13 0.51 -4.68
C ILE A 154 9.71 1.52 -3.62
N LYS A 155 8.42 1.83 -3.55
CA LYS A 155 7.82 2.65 -2.47
C LYS A 155 7.91 1.93 -1.13
N GLY A 156 7.67 2.64 -0.05
CA GLY A 156 7.62 2.09 1.30
C GLY A 156 7.84 3.16 2.36
N GLU A 157 7.97 2.74 3.60
CA GLU A 157 8.12 3.63 4.75
C GLU A 157 9.37 4.50 4.63
N GLU A 158 9.23 5.79 4.93
CA GLU A 158 10.33 6.76 4.93
C GLU A 158 11.43 6.31 5.91
N GLY A 159 12.69 6.41 5.48
CA GLY A 159 13.85 5.93 6.23
C GLY A 159 14.14 4.45 6.10
N SER A 160 13.26 3.65 5.50
CA SER A 160 13.54 2.25 5.17
C SER A 160 14.45 2.16 3.95
N THR A 161 15.22 1.07 3.83
CA THR A 161 16.13 0.83 2.71
C THR A 161 15.55 -0.22 1.75
N VAL A 162 15.74 -0.01 0.46
CA VAL A 162 15.41 -0.97 -0.59
C VAL A 162 16.64 -1.26 -1.44
N SER A 163 16.88 -2.54 -1.71
CA SER A 163 17.92 -2.99 -2.65
C SER A 163 17.36 -2.96 -4.07
N ILE A 164 18.05 -2.26 -4.96
CA ILE A 164 17.70 -2.15 -6.38
C ILE A 164 18.84 -2.70 -7.21
N GLU A 165 18.59 -3.78 -7.93
CA GLU A 165 19.51 -4.31 -8.92
C GLU A 165 19.11 -3.87 -10.32
N VAL A 166 20.02 -3.26 -11.04
CA VAL A 166 19.84 -2.82 -12.43
C VAL A 166 20.88 -3.46 -13.34
N TYR A 167 20.50 -3.68 -14.59
CA TYR A 167 21.48 -3.89 -15.67
C TYR A 167 21.73 -2.55 -16.36
N ARG A 168 23.00 -2.14 -16.44
CA ARG A 168 23.42 -0.91 -17.10
C ARG A 168 24.01 -1.22 -18.47
N PRO A 169 23.28 -0.97 -19.57
CA PRO A 169 23.75 -1.30 -20.92
C PRO A 169 25.06 -0.58 -21.30
N SER A 170 25.28 0.65 -20.84
CA SER A 170 26.49 1.43 -21.14
C SER A 170 27.80 0.83 -20.57
N GLU A 171 27.66 0.01 -19.52
CA GLU A 171 28.79 -0.63 -18.84
C GLU A 171 28.80 -2.16 -18.99
N ASP A 172 27.72 -2.72 -19.56
CA ASP A 172 27.47 -4.17 -19.68
C ASP A 172 27.60 -4.89 -18.32
N LYS A 173 26.94 -4.34 -17.29
CA LYS A 173 27.04 -4.81 -15.91
C LYS A 173 25.72 -4.79 -15.18
N TYR A 174 25.58 -5.73 -14.22
CA TYR A 174 24.62 -5.64 -13.15
C TYR A 174 25.20 -4.84 -11.99
N LEU A 175 24.40 -3.90 -11.46
CA LEU A 175 24.79 -3.03 -10.35
C LEU A 175 23.67 -3.09 -9.30
N THR A 176 24.06 -3.22 -8.03
CA THR A 176 23.15 -3.22 -6.91
C THR A 176 23.31 -1.94 -6.09
N PHE A 177 22.21 -1.30 -5.77
CA PHE A 177 22.16 -0.06 -5.00
C PHE A 177 21.27 -0.28 -3.78
N GLU A 178 21.79 0.04 -2.60
CA GLU A 178 21.01 0.13 -1.37
C GLU A 178 20.54 1.58 -1.22
N VAL A 179 19.23 1.81 -1.36
CA VAL A 179 18.67 3.16 -1.42
C VAL A 179 17.71 3.37 -0.26
N GLU A 180 17.98 4.38 0.56
CA GLU A 180 17.09 4.83 1.61
C GLU A 180 15.89 5.55 1.00
N ARG A 181 14.67 5.16 1.39
CA ARG A 181 13.45 5.82 0.94
C ARG A 181 13.28 7.15 1.65
N LYS A 182 12.96 8.20 0.90
CA LYS A 182 12.67 9.54 1.43
C LYS A 182 11.38 10.06 0.83
N THR A 183 10.79 11.03 1.49
CA THR A 183 9.67 11.78 0.90
C THR A 183 10.12 12.51 -0.36
N ILE A 184 9.48 12.23 -1.49
CA ILE A 184 9.72 12.83 -2.80
C ILE A 184 8.56 13.76 -3.12
N GLU A 185 8.86 15.01 -3.47
CA GLU A 185 7.89 15.93 -4.02
C GLU A 185 7.96 15.85 -5.56
N ILE A 186 6.81 15.62 -6.19
CA ILE A 186 6.72 15.61 -7.65
C ILE A 186 6.73 17.08 -8.12
N PRO A 187 7.70 17.51 -8.94
CA PRO A 187 7.80 18.88 -9.42
C PRO A 187 6.68 19.24 -10.41
#